data_e809e1b50d2f7d30df3603332439db9a
#
_entry.id   e809e1b50d2f7d30df3603332439db9a
#
_cell.length_a   1.000
_cell.length_b   1.000
_cell.length_c   1.000
_cell.angle_alpha   90.00
_cell.angle_beta   90.00
_cell.angle_gamma   90.00
#
_symmetry.space_group_name_H-M   'P 1'
#
loop_
_entity.id
_entity.type
_entity.pdbx_description
1 polymer ?
#
loop_
_entity_poly.entity_id
_entity_poly.type
_entity_poly.pdbx_seq_one_letter_code
_entity_poly.pdbx_strand_id
1 'polypeptide(L)'
;LLDPEYYAIVDRKNPKRVIHALEICYMTGKTYTSFRSGQKKERPFNIIKVGLTRDREELYARIDARVEQMIDNGLIDEAKRVYPYKSLNSLNTVGYKEIFAWMDGATTPEGKEWTLEFAIEKIKQNSRIYSRKQMTWFKRDKEIRWFHPDNQEEIINYIKERCNAYQTV
;
A
#
# COMPACT_ATOMS: atom_id res chain seq x y z
N LEU A 1 24.08 7.41 -22.15
CA LEU A 1 22.98 7.33 -21.17
C LEU A 1 21.67 7.52 -21.94
N LEU A 2 20.70 6.59 -21.75
CA LEU A 2 19.38 6.67 -22.39
C LEU A 2 18.52 7.80 -21.82
N ASP A 3 18.70 8.12 -20.53
CA ASP A 3 18.01 9.20 -19.83
C ASP A 3 18.91 9.80 -18.72
N PRO A 4 19.74 10.81 -19.06
CA PRO A 4 20.64 11.43 -18.08
C PRO A 4 19.91 12.14 -16.94
N GLU A 5 18.77 12.77 -17.21
CA GLU A 5 17.99 13.48 -16.21
C GLU A 5 17.41 12.52 -15.17
N TYR A 6 16.83 11.39 -15.61
CA TYR A 6 16.34 10.39 -14.68
C TYR A 6 17.46 9.70 -13.93
N TYR A 7 18.58 9.44 -14.59
CA TYR A 7 19.75 8.85 -13.95
C TYR A 7 20.27 9.67 -12.77
N ALA A 8 20.20 10.99 -12.86
CA ALA A 8 20.65 11.91 -11.81
C ALA A 8 19.79 11.83 -10.53
N ILE A 9 18.51 11.46 -10.67
CA ILE A 9 17.53 11.50 -9.56
C ILE A 9 17.06 10.11 -9.10
N VAL A 10 17.27 9.07 -9.90
CA VAL A 10 16.80 7.72 -9.55
C VAL A 10 17.61 7.15 -8.38
N ASP A 11 16.89 6.49 -7.47
CA ASP A 11 17.53 5.66 -6.47
C ASP A 11 18.15 4.43 -7.13
N ARG A 12 19.45 4.48 -7.38
CA ARG A 12 20.22 3.42 -8.04
C ARG A 12 20.30 2.12 -7.23
N LYS A 13 20.01 2.17 -5.93
CA LYS A 13 19.91 0.99 -5.07
C LYS A 13 18.57 0.28 -5.22
N ASN A 14 17.65 0.86 -5.98
CA ASN A 14 16.36 0.24 -6.29
C ASN A 14 16.34 -0.27 -7.74
N PRO A 15 16.75 -1.53 -7.98
CA PRO A 15 16.87 -2.08 -9.34
C PRO A 15 15.53 -2.08 -10.09
N LYS A 16 14.39 -2.25 -9.39
CA LYS A 16 13.07 -2.22 -10.04
C LYS A 16 12.77 -0.87 -10.69
N ARG A 17 13.16 0.23 -10.07
CA ARG A 17 12.99 1.58 -10.64
C ARG A 17 13.87 1.81 -11.85
N VAL A 18 15.11 1.33 -11.78
CA VAL A 18 16.07 1.44 -12.89
C VAL A 18 15.59 0.60 -14.08
N ILE A 19 15.23 -0.66 -13.86
CA ILE A 19 14.74 -1.56 -14.90
C ILE A 19 13.50 -0.98 -15.57
N HIS A 20 12.51 -0.53 -14.79
CA HIS A 20 11.28 0.06 -15.34
C HIS A 20 11.56 1.27 -16.24
N ALA A 21 12.47 2.15 -15.85
CA ALA A 21 12.85 3.27 -16.70
C ALA A 21 13.54 2.83 -18.00
N LEU A 22 14.41 1.83 -17.92
CA LEU A 22 15.07 1.25 -19.09
C LEU A 22 14.06 0.58 -20.04
N GLU A 23 13.13 -0.20 -19.50
CA GLU A 23 12.05 -0.83 -20.29
C GLU A 23 11.28 0.21 -21.10
N ILE A 24 10.87 1.31 -20.45
CA ILE A 24 10.15 2.39 -21.15
C ILE A 24 11.02 3.02 -22.23
N CYS A 25 12.29 3.31 -21.95
CA CYS A 25 13.20 3.85 -22.96
C CYS A 25 13.36 2.91 -24.17
N TYR A 26 13.55 1.63 -23.93
CA TYR A 26 13.70 0.64 -25.02
C TYR A 26 12.42 0.41 -25.80
N MET A 27 11.27 0.34 -25.13
CA MET A 27 9.98 0.12 -25.80
C MET A 27 9.50 1.31 -26.60
N THR A 28 9.82 2.52 -26.18
CA THR A 28 9.24 3.74 -26.79
C THR A 28 10.22 4.55 -27.61
N GLY A 29 11.52 4.31 -27.48
CA GLY A 29 12.58 5.14 -28.08
C GLY A 29 12.69 6.55 -27.48
N LYS A 30 11.97 6.83 -26.35
CA LYS A 30 11.96 8.13 -25.68
C LYS A 30 12.50 8.00 -24.28
N THR A 31 12.98 9.13 -23.70
CA THR A 31 13.45 9.15 -22.31
C THR A 31 12.28 8.90 -21.35
N TYR A 32 12.53 8.19 -20.24
CA TYR A 32 11.54 8.02 -19.18
C TYR A 32 11.09 9.37 -18.58
N THR A 33 12.02 10.33 -18.49
CA THR A 33 11.73 11.70 -18.04
C THR A 33 10.65 12.37 -18.89
N SER A 34 10.61 12.15 -20.20
CA SER A 34 9.59 12.74 -21.08
C SER A 34 8.15 12.31 -20.74
N PHE A 35 7.98 11.14 -20.10
CA PHE A 35 6.67 10.67 -19.62
C PHE A 35 6.34 11.18 -18.21
N ARG A 36 7.30 11.75 -17.49
CA ARG A 36 7.13 12.30 -16.14
C ARG A 36 6.82 13.79 -16.19
N SER A 37 5.89 14.20 -17.05
CA SER A 37 5.58 15.60 -17.30
C SER A 37 5.24 16.43 -16.04
N GLY A 38 4.87 15.76 -14.93
CA GLY A 38 4.48 16.43 -13.69
C GLY A 38 3.24 17.34 -13.81
N GLN A 39 2.74 17.49 -15.02
CA GLN A 39 1.57 18.33 -15.28
C GLN A 39 0.32 17.66 -14.72
N LYS A 40 -0.39 18.38 -13.87
CA LYS A 40 -1.75 17.99 -13.48
C LYS A 40 -2.60 17.99 -14.73
N LYS A 41 -3.08 16.82 -15.15
CA LYS A 41 -4.01 16.73 -16.27
C LYS A 41 -5.28 17.49 -15.90
N GLU A 42 -5.64 18.50 -16.68
CA GLU A 42 -6.94 19.15 -16.56
C GLU A 42 -8.05 18.14 -16.77
N ARG A 43 -9.03 18.17 -15.90
CA ARG A 43 -10.16 17.24 -15.93
C ARG A 43 -11.45 18.04 -16.01
N PRO A 44 -12.45 17.58 -16.79
CA PRO A 44 -13.74 18.25 -16.90
C PRO A 44 -14.62 18.05 -15.65
N PHE A 45 -14.03 17.69 -14.51
CA PHE A 45 -14.71 17.46 -13.24
C PHE A 45 -13.81 17.81 -12.06
N ASN A 46 -14.43 18.15 -10.96
CA ASN A 46 -13.76 18.43 -9.69
C ASN A 46 -13.58 17.14 -8.88
N ILE A 47 -12.48 17.06 -8.15
CA ILE A 47 -12.17 15.91 -7.29
C ILE A 47 -12.22 16.37 -5.83
N ILE A 48 -13.13 15.79 -5.05
CA ILE A 48 -13.19 15.95 -3.59
C ILE A 48 -12.48 14.79 -2.97
N LYS A 49 -11.42 15.07 -2.18
CA LYS A 49 -10.59 14.06 -1.55
C LYS A 49 -10.91 13.96 -0.07
N VAL A 50 -11.42 12.81 0.33
CA VAL A 50 -11.72 12.47 1.72
C VAL A 50 -10.78 11.35 2.17
N GLY A 51 -10.09 11.54 3.28
CA GLY A 51 -9.29 10.52 3.94
C GLY A 51 -9.94 10.09 5.25
N LEU A 52 -9.87 8.80 5.55
CA LEU A 52 -10.32 8.29 6.84
C LEU A 52 -9.12 7.95 7.71
N THR A 53 -9.14 8.38 8.97
CA THR A 53 -8.10 8.09 9.94
C THR A 53 -8.71 7.82 11.31
N ARG A 54 -8.02 7.01 12.10
CA ARG A 54 -8.34 6.71 13.50
C ARG A 54 -7.11 6.96 14.35
N ASP A 55 -7.30 7.07 15.64
CA ASP A 55 -6.17 7.08 16.56
C ASP A 55 -5.34 5.81 16.44
N ARG A 56 -4.05 5.93 16.70
CA ARG A 56 -3.09 4.85 16.43
C ARG A 56 -3.43 3.56 17.18
N GLU A 57 -3.83 3.68 18.44
CA GLU A 57 -4.15 2.54 19.28
C GLU A 57 -5.41 1.83 18.79
N GLU A 58 -6.45 2.61 18.47
CA GLU A 58 -7.68 2.07 17.89
C GLU A 58 -7.42 1.38 16.55
N LEU A 59 -6.65 2.01 15.66
CA LEU A 59 -6.30 1.43 14.38
C LEU A 59 -5.56 0.11 14.55
N TYR A 60 -4.63 0.02 15.49
CA TYR A 60 -3.85 -1.20 15.74
C TYR A 60 -4.72 -2.31 16.33
N ALA A 61 -5.58 -2.00 17.27
CA ALA A 61 -6.52 -2.98 17.81
C ALA A 61 -7.44 -3.55 16.71
N ARG A 62 -7.92 -2.72 15.79
CA ARG A 62 -8.73 -3.17 14.65
C ARG A 62 -7.95 -4.01 13.65
N ILE A 63 -6.68 -3.66 13.41
CA ILE A 63 -5.79 -4.46 12.55
C ILE A 63 -5.61 -5.85 13.15
N ASP A 64 -5.31 -5.91 14.44
CA ASP A 64 -5.09 -7.18 15.14
C ASP A 64 -6.35 -8.05 15.16
N ALA A 65 -7.50 -7.48 15.50
CA ALA A 65 -8.79 -8.16 15.45
C ALA A 65 -9.15 -8.66 14.03
N ARG A 66 -8.84 -7.87 13.00
CA ARG A 66 -9.04 -8.29 11.61
C ARG A 66 -8.18 -9.49 11.24
N VAL A 67 -6.93 -9.52 11.69
CA VAL A 67 -6.04 -10.68 11.44
C VAL A 67 -6.61 -11.93 12.09
N GLU A 68 -7.08 -11.85 13.35
CA GLU A 68 -7.75 -12.99 14.01
C GLU A 68 -8.96 -13.48 13.18
N GLN A 69 -9.82 -12.57 12.78
CA GLN A 69 -10.97 -12.92 11.92
C GLN A 69 -10.56 -13.58 10.61
N MET A 70 -9.44 -13.14 9.99
CA MET A 70 -8.92 -13.77 8.77
C MET A 70 -8.46 -15.21 9.04
N ILE A 71 -7.83 -15.46 10.19
CA ILE A 71 -7.44 -16.82 10.60
C ILE A 71 -8.68 -17.69 10.81
N ASP A 72 -9.65 -17.20 11.58
CA ASP A 72 -10.92 -17.92 11.85
C ASP A 72 -11.69 -18.22 10.56
N ASN A 73 -11.63 -17.32 9.58
CA ASN A 73 -12.25 -17.47 8.26
C ASN A 73 -11.44 -18.34 7.28
N GLY A 74 -10.39 -18.99 7.74
CA GLY A 74 -9.66 -20.00 6.96
C GLY A 74 -8.47 -19.47 6.13
N LEU A 75 -7.86 -18.33 6.49
CA LEU A 75 -6.68 -17.80 5.81
C LEU A 75 -5.54 -18.83 5.71
N ILE A 76 -5.38 -19.71 6.72
CA ILE A 76 -4.33 -20.73 6.70
C ILE A 76 -4.58 -21.74 5.57
N ASP A 77 -5.82 -22.22 5.43
CA ASP A 77 -6.15 -23.20 4.39
C ASP A 77 -6.15 -22.57 3.00
N GLU A 78 -6.53 -21.30 2.91
CA GLU A 78 -6.38 -20.52 1.69
C GLU A 78 -4.90 -20.43 1.28
N ALA A 79 -4.01 -20.06 2.21
CA ALA A 79 -2.58 -19.98 1.96
C ALA A 79 -1.99 -21.33 1.53
N LYS A 80 -2.38 -22.45 2.18
CA LYS A 80 -1.96 -23.79 1.78
C LYS A 80 -2.35 -24.12 0.34
N ARG A 81 -3.57 -23.77 -0.09
CA ARG A 81 -4.03 -24.02 -1.46
C ARG A 81 -3.22 -23.28 -2.52
N VAL A 82 -2.80 -22.05 -2.22
CA VAL A 82 -2.01 -21.23 -3.17
C VAL A 82 -0.49 -21.36 -2.98
N TYR A 83 -0.06 -22.11 -1.97
CA TYR A 83 1.37 -22.31 -1.69
C TYR A 83 2.20 -22.85 -2.87
N PRO A 84 1.71 -23.76 -3.74
CA PRO A 84 2.44 -24.19 -4.93
C PRO A 84 2.83 -23.02 -5.86
N TYR A 85 2.12 -21.91 -5.76
CA TYR A 85 2.33 -20.71 -6.58
C TYR A 85 3.04 -19.58 -5.82
N LYS A 86 3.67 -19.85 -4.66
CA LYS A 86 4.28 -18.85 -3.76
C LYS A 86 5.33 -17.95 -4.42
N SER A 87 5.92 -18.39 -5.55
CA SER A 87 6.88 -17.59 -6.32
C SER A 87 6.23 -16.44 -7.12
N LEU A 88 4.90 -16.45 -7.29
CA LEU A 88 4.20 -15.39 -7.99
C LEU A 88 4.25 -14.08 -7.19
N ASN A 89 4.55 -12.98 -7.88
CA ASN A 89 4.66 -11.67 -7.26
C ASN A 89 3.35 -11.21 -6.58
N SER A 90 2.19 -11.64 -7.09
CA SER A 90 0.87 -11.37 -6.51
C SER A 90 0.69 -11.97 -5.12
N LEU A 91 1.37 -13.07 -4.81
CA LEU A 91 1.32 -13.74 -3.50
C LEU A 91 2.38 -13.23 -2.51
N ASN A 92 3.26 -12.34 -2.93
CA ASN A 92 4.24 -11.69 -2.05
C ASN A 92 3.61 -10.53 -1.29
N THR A 93 2.57 -10.80 -0.53
CA THR A 93 1.80 -9.81 0.25
C THR A 93 1.78 -10.17 1.73
N VAL A 94 1.49 -9.19 2.58
CA VAL A 94 1.27 -9.43 4.01
C VAL A 94 0.11 -10.40 4.18
N GLY A 95 0.30 -11.39 5.00
CA GLY A 95 -0.61 -12.53 5.18
C GLY A 95 -0.01 -13.79 4.59
N TYR A 96 0.08 -13.89 3.27
CA TYR A 96 0.61 -15.09 2.64
C TYR A 96 2.10 -15.30 2.89
N LYS A 97 2.93 -14.27 2.73
CA LYS A 97 4.38 -14.42 2.87
C LYS A 97 4.81 -14.87 4.27
N GLU A 98 4.10 -14.47 5.32
CA GLU A 98 4.39 -14.90 6.69
C GLU A 98 3.99 -16.37 6.91
N ILE A 99 2.83 -16.77 6.37
CA ILE A 99 2.38 -18.17 6.42
C ILE A 99 3.31 -19.05 5.58
N PHE A 100 3.71 -18.60 4.40
CA PHE A 100 4.68 -19.34 3.57
C PHE A 100 6.02 -19.47 4.26
N ALA A 101 6.52 -18.43 4.94
CA ALA A 101 7.76 -18.49 5.70
C ALA A 101 7.68 -19.55 6.80
N TRP A 102 6.56 -19.60 7.53
CA TRP A 102 6.33 -20.68 8.51
C TRP A 102 6.31 -22.06 7.85
N MET A 103 5.60 -22.24 6.74
CA MET A 103 5.54 -23.51 6.00
C MET A 103 6.90 -23.94 5.44
N ASP A 104 7.77 -22.98 5.12
CA ASP A 104 9.14 -23.22 4.64
C ASP A 104 10.15 -23.51 5.78
N GLY A 105 9.72 -23.54 7.04
CA GLY A 105 10.62 -23.72 8.19
C GLY A 105 11.56 -22.54 8.43
N ALA A 106 11.08 -21.31 8.16
CA ALA A 106 11.86 -20.11 8.44
C ALA A 106 12.27 -20.03 9.92
N THR A 107 13.41 -19.40 10.18
CA THR A 107 13.94 -19.23 11.54
C THR A 107 13.97 -17.77 11.94
N THR A 108 13.87 -17.52 13.25
CA THR A 108 14.12 -16.20 13.84
C THR A 108 15.62 -15.88 13.79
N PRO A 109 16.04 -14.62 14.03
CA PRO A 109 17.46 -14.26 14.14
C PRO A 109 18.22 -15.06 15.18
N GLU A 110 17.54 -15.58 16.21
CA GLU A 110 18.09 -16.41 17.27
C GLU A 110 18.13 -17.92 16.89
N GLY A 111 17.76 -18.26 15.64
CA GLY A 111 17.82 -19.64 15.12
C GLY A 111 16.65 -20.53 15.52
N LYS A 112 15.56 -20.00 16.12
CA LYS A 112 14.36 -20.77 16.42
C LYS A 112 13.45 -20.86 15.22
N GLU A 113 12.90 -22.03 14.92
CA GLU A 113 11.90 -22.19 13.86
C GLU A 113 10.64 -21.36 14.15
N TRP A 114 10.03 -20.84 13.10
CA TRP A 114 8.76 -20.13 13.21
C TRP A 114 7.65 -21.12 13.60
N THR A 115 6.87 -20.72 14.60
CA THR A 115 5.57 -21.34 14.86
C THR A 115 4.48 -20.63 14.08
N LEU A 116 3.29 -21.23 14.00
CA LEU A 116 2.12 -20.59 13.39
C LEU A 116 1.75 -19.30 14.14
N GLU A 117 1.79 -19.33 15.48
CA GLU A 117 1.51 -18.15 16.32
C GLU A 117 2.48 -17.02 16.00
N PHE A 118 3.77 -17.34 15.83
CA PHE A 118 4.76 -16.35 15.45
C PHE A 118 4.47 -15.76 14.06
N ALA A 119 4.07 -16.58 13.10
CA ALA A 119 3.67 -16.11 11.77
C ALA A 119 2.46 -15.16 11.85
N ILE A 120 1.44 -15.48 12.66
CA ILE A 120 0.27 -14.64 12.91
C ILE A 120 0.67 -13.29 13.51
N GLU A 121 1.53 -13.30 14.53
CA GLU A 121 2.04 -12.06 15.13
C GLU A 121 2.85 -11.22 14.11
N LYS A 122 3.58 -11.86 13.21
CA LYS A 122 4.26 -11.17 12.10
C LYS A 122 3.29 -10.56 11.11
N ILE A 123 2.16 -11.20 10.82
CA ILE A 123 1.10 -10.61 9.97
C ILE A 123 0.56 -9.35 10.63
N LYS A 124 0.21 -9.37 11.91
CA LYS A 124 -0.24 -8.20 12.68
C LYS A 124 0.81 -7.08 12.63
N GLN A 125 2.05 -7.40 12.98
CA GLN A 125 3.16 -6.44 12.97
C GLN A 125 3.35 -5.79 11.60
N ASN A 126 3.39 -6.59 10.53
CA ASN A 126 3.61 -6.11 9.18
C ASN A 126 2.41 -5.31 8.65
N SER A 127 1.19 -5.66 9.04
CA SER A 127 -0.03 -4.88 8.74
C SER A 127 0.02 -3.49 9.41
N ARG A 128 0.44 -3.41 10.67
CA ARG A 128 0.66 -2.13 11.38
C ARG A 128 1.76 -1.29 10.72
N ILE A 129 2.85 -1.92 10.25
CA ILE A 129 3.91 -1.23 9.50
C ILE A 129 3.38 -0.71 8.16
N TYR A 130 2.58 -1.51 7.46
CA TYR A 130 1.99 -1.14 6.19
C TYR A 130 1.03 0.06 6.33
N SER A 131 0.17 0.05 7.36
CA SER A 131 -0.73 1.17 7.64
C SER A 131 0.02 2.49 7.87
N ARG A 132 1.16 2.47 8.57
CA ARG A 132 2.01 3.66 8.75
C ARG A 132 2.60 4.16 7.42
N LYS A 133 3.05 3.25 6.55
CA LYS A 133 3.55 3.60 5.22
C LYS A 133 2.45 4.24 4.36
N GLN A 134 1.24 3.70 4.39
CA GLN A 134 0.07 4.29 3.71
C GLN A 134 -0.18 5.73 4.20
N MET A 135 -0.24 5.94 5.53
CA MET A 135 -0.47 7.28 6.08
C MET A 135 0.64 8.26 5.70
N THR A 136 1.91 7.82 5.71
CA THR A 136 3.04 8.66 5.28
C THR A 136 2.90 9.05 3.80
N TRP A 137 2.40 8.16 2.97
CA TRP A 137 2.22 8.40 1.54
C TRP A 137 1.04 9.34 1.28
N PHE A 138 -0.13 9.07 1.85
CA PHE A 138 -1.34 9.86 1.64
C PHE A 138 -1.26 11.28 2.24
N LYS A 139 -0.56 11.46 3.38
CA LYS A 139 -0.36 12.78 4.00
C LYS A 139 0.47 13.76 3.15
N ARG A 140 1.11 13.29 2.08
CA ARG A 140 1.77 14.16 1.10
C ARG A 140 0.78 14.96 0.27
N ASP A 141 -0.41 14.42 0.06
CA ASP A 141 -1.50 15.13 -0.63
C ASP A 141 -2.22 16.05 0.35
N LYS A 142 -1.97 17.35 0.21
CA LYS A 142 -2.55 18.39 1.07
C LYS A 142 -4.02 18.70 0.76
N GLU A 143 -4.53 18.18 -0.35
CA GLU A 143 -5.94 18.36 -0.73
C GLU A 143 -6.86 17.38 0.00
N ILE A 144 -6.31 16.33 0.65
CA ILE A 144 -7.10 15.37 1.42
C ILE A 144 -7.58 16.00 2.73
N ARG A 145 -8.90 16.06 2.93
CA ARG A 145 -9.51 16.35 4.23
C ARG A 145 -9.68 15.05 5.00
N TRP A 146 -9.13 15.01 6.21
CA TRP A 146 -9.12 13.82 7.05
C TRP A 146 -10.25 13.86 8.06
N PHE A 147 -10.94 12.72 8.24
CA PHE A 147 -12.06 12.55 9.18
C PHE A 147 -11.92 11.25 9.95
N HIS A 148 -12.53 11.22 11.14
CA HIS A 148 -12.77 9.95 11.80
C HIS A 148 -13.93 9.21 11.09
N PRO A 149 -13.85 7.89 10.83
CA PRO A 149 -14.90 7.15 10.10
C PRO A 149 -16.28 7.22 10.75
N ASP A 150 -16.34 7.42 12.06
CA ASP A 150 -17.61 7.47 12.80
C ASP A 150 -18.32 8.83 12.66
N ASN A 151 -17.63 9.85 12.14
CA ASN A 151 -18.18 11.18 11.88
C ASN A 151 -18.86 11.27 10.51
N GLN A 152 -19.80 10.36 10.23
CA GLN A 152 -20.43 10.24 8.92
C GLN A 152 -21.15 11.52 8.49
N GLU A 153 -21.85 12.19 9.41
CA GLU A 153 -22.56 13.44 9.10
C GLU A 153 -21.59 14.56 8.68
N GLU A 154 -20.47 14.70 9.39
CA GLU A 154 -19.45 15.70 9.06
C GLU A 154 -18.87 15.46 7.64
N ILE A 155 -18.61 14.18 7.31
CA ILE A 155 -18.10 13.78 6.00
C ILE A 155 -19.12 14.14 4.91
N ILE A 156 -20.39 13.79 5.12
CA ILE A 156 -21.48 14.06 4.17
C ILE A 156 -21.65 15.58 3.97
N ASN A 157 -21.65 16.34 5.05
CA ASN A 157 -21.79 17.79 4.99
C ASN A 157 -20.62 18.45 4.23
N TYR A 158 -19.38 18.03 4.52
CA TYR A 158 -18.21 18.49 3.79
C TYR A 158 -18.31 18.21 2.28
N ILE A 159 -18.77 17.01 1.89
CA ILE A 159 -18.94 16.66 0.46
C ILE A 159 -20.02 17.56 -0.17
N LYS A 160 -21.18 17.75 0.49
CA LYS A 160 -22.26 18.57 -0.01
C LYS A 160 -21.83 20.04 -0.20
N GLU A 161 -21.14 20.61 0.78
CA GLU A 161 -20.61 21.98 0.71
C GLU A 161 -19.67 22.17 -0.49
N ARG A 162 -18.77 21.20 -0.69
CA ARG A 162 -17.84 21.24 -1.83
C ARG A 162 -18.55 21.06 -3.17
N CYS A 163 -19.55 20.17 -3.25
CA CYS A 163 -20.35 20.04 -4.46
C CYS A 163 -21.09 21.34 -4.81
N ASN A 164 -21.72 22.00 -3.84
CA ASN A 164 -22.44 23.25 -4.04
C ASN A 164 -21.51 24.39 -4.46
N ALA A 165 -20.32 24.48 -3.87
CA ALA A 165 -19.33 25.49 -4.25
C ALA A 165 -18.87 25.39 -5.71
N TYR A 166 -18.97 24.23 -6.33
CA TYR A 166 -18.63 23.99 -7.73
C TYR A 166 -19.80 24.21 -8.71
N GLN A 167 -21.04 24.31 -8.21
CA GLN A 167 -22.21 24.62 -9.04
C GLN A 167 -22.46 26.13 -9.22
N THR A 168 -21.76 26.95 -8.44
CA THR A 168 -21.95 28.40 -8.41
C THR A 168 -20.91 29.17 -9.27
N VAL A 169 -20.09 28.47 -10.04
CA VAL A 169 -19.10 28.97 -10.98
C VAL A 169 -19.47 28.52 -12.39
#